data_1f157c1317c83359d6d4a9788dd7072b
#
_entry.id   1f157c1317c83359d6d4a9788dd7072b
#
_cell.length_a   1.000
_cell.length_b   1.000
_cell.length_c   1.000
_cell.angle_alpha   90.00
_cell.angle_beta   90.00
_cell.angle_gamma   90.00
#
_symmetry.space_group_name_H-M   'P 1'
#
loop_
_entity.id
_entity.type
_entity.pdbx_description
1 polymer ?
#
loop_
_entity_poly.entity_id
_entity_poly.type
_entity_poly.pdbx_seq_one_letter_code
_entity_poly.pdbx_strand_id
1 'polypeptide(L)'
;MATMETRPGLNQIPGGSSVAGGGLATFEALFPTVFDAIRNAQGITPYSDLSQVQVTRRQSLSAGGGRIRTNLNFLSLITEGDESQNIRLFDGDVVSVGKSAVVLREQLLKAGQTNLSPQFIQVFVSGRVLTPGGVTVPQGSSLNQALSLAGGTKLLKGKVEFVRFTREGEVDRRLFSYSPNAANATYANP
;
A
#
# COMPACT_ATOMS: atom_id res chain seq x y z
N MET A 1 63.29 -51.80 14.07
CA MET A 1 63.10 -50.37 14.26
C MET A 1 61.98 -49.93 13.31
N ALA A 2 60.78 -49.83 13.80
CA ALA A 2 59.60 -49.46 13.01
C ALA A 2 59.15 -48.05 13.41
N THR A 3 59.29 -47.15 12.51
CA THR A 3 58.79 -45.79 12.64
C THR A 3 57.27 -45.73 12.28
N MET A 4 56.46 -45.39 13.25
CA MET A 4 55.06 -45.16 13.05
C MET A 4 54.82 -43.79 12.41
N GLU A 5 54.21 -43.79 11.26
CA GLU A 5 53.81 -42.63 10.54
C GLU A 5 52.41 -42.23 11.00
N THR A 6 52.32 -41.05 11.58
CA THR A 6 51.02 -40.42 12.01
C THR A 6 50.32 -39.82 10.79
N ARG A 7 49.14 -40.28 10.51
CA ARG A 7 48.26 -39.64 9.52
C ARG A 7 47.63 -38.38 10.07
N PRO A 8 47.72 -37.25 9.38
CA PRO A 8 46.84 -36.11 9.59
C PRO A 8 45.66 -36.16 8.60
N GLY A 9 44.54 -35.77 9.03
CA GLY A 9 43.52 -35.39 8.08
C GLY A 9 42.14 -35.90 8.34
N LEU A 10 41.52 -35.41 9.40
CA LEU A 10 40.07 -35.32 9.38
C LEU A 10 39.64 -34.11 8.54
N ASN A 11 38.94 -34.42 7.48
CA ASN A 11 38.27 -33.45 6.63
C ASN A 11 37.41 -32.51 7.47
N GLN A 12 37.74 -31.24 7.40
CA GLN A 12 36.80 -30.15 7.73
C GLN A 12 35.68 -30.18 6.71
N ILE A 13 34.52 -30.45 7.18
CA ILE A 13 33.26 -30.22 6.45
C ILE A 13 33.16 -28.71 6.28
N PRO A 14 33.04 -28.16 5.04
CA PRO A 14 32.78 -26.75 4.85
C PRO A 14 31.45 -26.41 5.52
N GLY A 15 31.50 -25.40 6.35
CA GLY A 15 30.36 -24.93 7.12
C GLY A 15 29.13 -24.75 6.28
N GLY A 16 28.05 -25.36 6.74
CA GLY A 16 26.73 -25.14 6.20
C GLY A 16 26.41 -23.66 6.28
N SER A 17 26.21 -23.08 5.12
CA SER A 17 25.59 -21.77 5.00
C SER A 17 24.28 -21.81 5.77
N SER A 18 24.18 -21.00 6.79
CA SER A 18 22.96 -20.76 7.53
C SER A 18 21.89 -20.21 6.59
N VAL A 19 21.06 -21.08 6.06
CA VAL A 19 19.79 -20.71 5.42
C VAL A 19 18.76 -20.46 6.52
N ALA A 20 19.06 -19.50 7.38
CA ALA A 20 18.11 -18.99 8.35
C ALA A 20 17.60 -17.66 7.84
N GLY A 21 16.46 -17.65 7.19
CA GLY A 21 15.78 -16.43 6.79
C GLY A 21 14.77 -16.57 5.66
N GLY A 22 14.74 -17.68 4.91
CA GLY A 22 13.84 -17.82 3.76
C GLY A 22 12.49 -18.50 4.04
N GLY A 23 12.31 -19.10 5.23
CA GLY A 23 11.15 -19.96 5.47
C GLY A 23 9.84 -19.25 5.79
N LEU A 24 9.89 -18.09 6.42
CA LEU A 24 8.66 -17.38 6.83
C LEU A 24 8.01 -16.60 5.69
N ALA A 25 8.80 -16.03 4.79
CA ALA A 25 8.27 -15.32 3.63
C ALA A 25 7.55 -16.24 2.62
N THR A 26 7.95 -17.50 2.56
CA THR A 26 7.32 -18.49 1.67
C THR A 26 5.98 -19.02 2.19
N PHE A 27 5.77 -19.05 3.49
CA PHE A 27 4.49 -19.52 4.05
C PHE A 27 3.37 -18.48 3.90
N GLU A 28 3.65 -17.20 4.03
CA GLU A 28 2.67 -16.14 3.76
C GLU A 28 2.25 -16.12 2.27
N ALA A 29 3.17 -16.43 1.35
CA ALA A 29 2.86 -16.51 -0.08
C ALA A 29 1.99 -17.74 -0.46
N LEU A 30 1.96 -18.79 0.36
CA LEU A 30 1.20 -20.01 0.10
C LEU A 30 -0.31 -19.87 0.37
N PHE A 31 -0.71 -18.92 1.22
CA PHE A 31 -2.10 -18.73 1.62
C PHE A 31 -2.49 -17.25 1.61
N PRO A 32 -2.56 -16.63 0.42
CA PRO A 32 -2.92 -15.22 0.33
C PRO A 32 -4.33 -14.97 0.89
N THR A 33 -4.48 -13.84 1.55
CA THR A 33 -5.75 -13.38 2.10
C THR A 33 -6.31 -12.22 1.27
N VAL A 34 -7.55 -11.83 1.57
CA VAL A 34 -8.15 -10.63 0.97
C VAL A 34 -7.34 -9.37 1.32
N PHE A 35 -6.79 -9.31 2.54
CA PHE A 35 -5.90 -8.22 2.96
C PHE A 35 -4.66 -8.12 2.05
N ASP A 36 -4.01 -9.25 1.78
CA ASP A 36 -2.83 -9.29 0.90
C ASP A 36 -3.18 -8.89 -0.54
N ALA A 37 -4.33 -9.33 -1.04
CA ALA A 37 -4.78 -8.96 -2.38
C ALA A 37 -5.01 -7.45 -2.52
N ILE A 38 -5.68 -6.81 -1.55
CA ILE A 38 -5.91 -5.37 -1.55
C ILE A 38 -4.57 -4.63 -1.44
N ARG A 39 -3.68 -5.05 -0.53
CA ARG A 39 -2.35 -4.46 -0.36
C ARG A 39 -1.51 -4.56 -1.63
N ASN A 40 -1.49 -5.73 -2.28
CA ASN A 40 -0.76 -5.95 -3.53
C ASN A 40 -1.34 -5.14 -4.71
N ALA A 41 -2.64 -4.84 -4.67
CA ALA A 41 -3.30 -3.95 -5.63
C ALA A 41 -3.05 -2.45 -5.35
N GLN A 42 -2.05 -2.10 -4.54
CA GLN A 42 -1.73 -0.74 -4.11
C GLN A 42 -2.73 -0.14 -3.11
N GLY A 43 -3.46 -0.99 -2.39
CA GLY A 43 -4.39 -0.57 -1.36
C GLY A 43 -5.71 -0.02 -1.89
N ILE A 44 -6.27 0.93 -1.16
CA ILE A 44 -7.58 1.52 -1.44
C ILE A 44 -7.47 2.95 -1.98
N THR A 45 -8.52 3.40 -2.65
CA THR A 45 -8.70 4.78 -3.09
C THR A 45 -9.52 5.57 -2.07
N PRO A 46 -9.52 6.92 -2.13
CA PRO A 46 -10.36 7.75 -1.26
C PRO A 46 -11.86 7.46 -1.36
N TYR A 47 -12.30 6.90 -2.47
CA TYR A 47 -13.70 6.54 -2.74
C TYR A 47 -13.99 5.05 -2.57
N SER A 48 -13.05 4.27 -2.07
CA SER A 48 -13.28 2.86 -1.76
C SER A 48 -14.16 2.74 -0.52
N ASP A 49 -15.05 1.76 -0.53
CA ASP A 49 -15.90 1.43 0.63
C ASP A 49 -15.51 0.04 1.16
N LEU A 50 -14.78 0.04 2.25
CA LEU A 50 -14.30 -1.19 2.90
C LEU A 50 -15.41 -1.98 3.62
N SER A 51 -16.58 -1.37 3.84
CA SER A 51 -17.73 -2.12 4.36
C SER A 51 -18.36 -3.02 3.30
N GLN A 52 -18.00 -2.82 2.02
CA GLN A 52 -18.54 -3.54 0.87
C GLN A 52 -17.43 -4.18 0.02
N VAL A 53 -16.70 -5.11 0.63
CA VAL A 53 -15.73 -5.93 -0.10
C VAL A 53 -16.37 -7.23 -0.51
N GLN A 54 -16.33 -7.56 -1.79
CA GLN A 54 -16.93 -8.78 -2.33
C GLN A 54 -15.86 -9.70 -2.88
N VAL A 55 -15.92 -10.97 -2.51
CA VAL A 55 -15.12 -12.05 -3.10
C VAL A 55 -16.00 -12.92 -3.95
N THR A 56 -15.63 -13.11 -5.21
CA THR A 56 -16.32 -13.99 -6.16
C THR A 56 -15.40 -15.15 -6.51
N ARG A 57 -15.86 -16.37 -6.25
CA ARG A 57 -15.15 -17.62 -6.50
C ARG A 57 -15.88 -18.48 -7.54
N ARG A 58 -15.13 -19.05 -8.47
CA ARG A 58 -15.66 -20.08 -9.36
C ARG A 58 -15.78 -21.42 -8.63
N GLN A 59 -16.94 -22.06 -8.77
CA GLN A 59 -17.09 -23.46 -8.37
C GLN A 59 -16.66 -24.40 -9.50
N SER A 60 -16.03 -25.51 -9.11
CA SER A 60 -15.77 -26.59 -10.07
C SER A 60 -17.08 -27.19 -10.58
N LEU A 61 -17.05 -27.76 -11.79
CA LEU A 61 -18.21 -28.46 -12.35
C LEU A 61 -18.66 -29.65 -11.46
N SER A 62 -17.70 -30.29 -10.77
CA SER A 62 -17.98 -31.38 -9.80
C SER A 62 -18.73 -30.88 -8.55
N ALA A 63 -18.68 -29.61 -8.24
CA ALA A 63 -19.39 -28.96 -7.13
C ALA A 63 -20.66 -28.22 -7.62
N GLY A 64 -21.17 -28.53 -8.82
CA GLY A 64 -22.36 -27.88 -9.38
C GLY A 64 -22.08 -26.72 -10.32
N GLY A 65 -20.83 -26.29 -10.46
CA GLY A 65 -20.45 -25.14 -11.30
C GLY A 65 -20.98 -23.81 -10.79
N GLY A 66 -20.76 -22.76 -11.57
CA GLY A 66 -21.26 -21.42 -11.25
C GLY A 66 -20.27 -20.56 -10.46
N ARG A 67 -20.77 -19.57 -9.73
CA ARG A 67 -19.98 -18.61 -8.92
C ARG A 67 -20.60 -18.42 -7.54
N ILE A 68 -19.77 -18.48 -6.52
CA ILE A 68 -20.14 -18.09 -5.16
C ILE A 68 -19.68 -16.66 -4.95
N ARG A 69 -20.50 -15.85 -4.27
CA ARG A 69 -20.16 -14.49 -3.84
C ARG A 69 -20.31 -14.37 -2.34
N THR A 70 -19.30 -13.77 -1.71
CA THR A 70 -19.29 -13.47 -0.27
C THR A 70 -19.04 -11.98 -0.12
N ASN A 71 -19.83 -11.32 0.72
CA ASN A 71 -19.61 -9.94 1.11
C ASN A 71 -18.89 -9.92 2.46
N LEU A 72 -17.87 -9.09 2.56
CA LEU A 72 -17.01 -8.93 3.73
C LEU A 72 -17.06 -7.48 4.18
N ASN A 73 -17.08 -7.27 5.48
CA ASN A 73 -16.95 -5.94 6.08
C ASN A 73 -15.49 -5.71 6.52
N PHE A 74 -14.65 -5.28 5.59
CA PHE A 74 -13.25 -4.99 5.88
C PHE A 74 -13.05 -3.78 6.80
N LEU A 75 -14.08 -2.93 6.95
CA LEU A 75 -14.03 -1.85 7.90
C LEU A 75 -13.96 -2.39 9.34
N SER A 76 -14.74 -3.42 9.69
CA SER A 76 -14.67 -4.04 11.02
C SER A 76 -13.32 -4.74 11.27
N LEU A 77 -12.70 -5.30 10.23
CA LEU A 77 -11.34 -5.85 10.37
C LEU A 77 -10.34 -4.78 10.81
N ILE A 78 -10.33 -3.61 10.18
CA ILE A 78 -9.34 -2.56 10.45
C ILE A 78 -9.68 -1.67 11.66
N THR A 79 -10.93 -1.65 12.11
CA THR A 79 -11.37 -0.84 13.26
C THR A 79 -11.51 -1.65 14.56
N GLU A 80 -11.98 -2.88 14.46
CA GLU A 80 -12.34 -3.75 15.58
C GLU A 80 -11.45 -4.98 15.68
N GLY A 81 -10.65 -5.26 14.64
CA GLY A 81 -9.80 -6.45 14.59
C GLY A 81 -10.57 -7.74 14.27
N ASP A 82 -11.72 -7.65 13.59
CA ASP A 82 -12.52 -8.83 13.21
C ASP A 82 -11.83 -9.64 12.10
N GLU A 83 -10.96 -10.55 12.50
CA GLU A 83 -10.19 -11.44 11.61
C GLU A 83 -11.10 -12.34 10.74
N SER A 84 -12.37 -12.55 11.12
CA SER A 84 -13.30 -13.38 10.34
C SER A 84 -13.58 -12.81 8.94
N GLN A 85 -13.37 -11.51 8.76
CA GLN A 85 -13.52 -10.82 7.48
C GLN A 85 -12.33 -11.03 6.54
N ASN A 86 -11.18 -11.49 7.04
CA ASN A 86 -9.98 -11.69 6.24
C ASN A 86 -9.85 -13.14 5.73
N ILE A 87 -10.70 -13.53 4.81
CA ILE A 87 -10.72 -14.90 4.30
C ILE A 87 -9.54 -15.19 3.38
N ARG A 88 -9.17 -16.48 3.30
CA ARG A 88 -8.15 -16.97 2.37
C ARG A 88 -8.66 -16.98 0.95
N LEU A 89 -7.80 -16.60 0.04
CA LEU A 89 -8.06 -16.60 -1.40
C LEU A 89 -7.48 -17.85 -2.06
N PHE A 90 -8.15 -18.28 -3.12
CA PHE A 90 -7.72 -19.37 -3.98
C PHE A 90 -7.52 -18.85 -5.40
N ASP A 91 -6.84 -19.65 -6.21
CA ASP A 91 -6.61 -19.30 -7.60
C ASP A 91 -7.95 -19.07 -8.36
N GLY A 92 -7.99 -17.97 -9.10
CA GLY A 92 -9.18 -17.54 -9.83
C GLY A 92 -10.23 -16.78 -9.00
N ASP A 93 -9.99 -16.53 -7.70
CA ASP A 93 -10.84 -15.63 -6.92
C ASP A 93 -10.72 -14.18 -7.41
N VAL A 94 -11.83 -13.47 -7.42
CA VAL A 94 -11.90 -12.05 -7.76
C VAL A 94 -12.34 -11.26 -6.55
N VAL A 95 -11.50 -10.33 -6.11
CA VAL A 95 -11.79 -9.40 -5.02
C VAL A 95 -12.24 -8.07 -5.61
N SER A 96 -13.38 -7.58 -5.17
CA SER A 96 -13.98 -6.32 -5.61
C SER A 96 -14.26 -5.44 -4.41
N VAL A 97 -13.77 -4.21 -4.39
CA VAL A 97 -14.04 -3.24 -3.34
C VAL A 97 -15.12 -2.28 -3.82
N GLY A 98 -16.13 -2.06 -2.98
CA GLY A 98 -17.23 -1.14 -3.26
C GLY A 98 -16.76 0.30 -3.48
N LYS A 99 -17.58 1.12 -4.13
CA LYS A 99 -17.35 2.55 -4.30
C LYS A 99 -18.34 3.36 -3.45
N SER A 100 -17.83 4.36 -2.76
CA SER A 100 -18.63 5.39 -2.09
C SER A 100 -18.79 6.62 -2.97
N ALA A 101 -19.94 7.29 -2.90
CA ALA A 101 -20.17 8.59 -3.54
C ALA A 101 -19.37 9.74 -2.88
N VAL A 102 -18.92 9.53 -1.64
CA VAL A 102 -18.18 10.51 -0.84
C VAL A 102 -16.82 9.96 -0.43
N VAL A 103 -15.88 10.86 -0.16
CA VAL A 103 -14.55 10.48 0.35
C VAL A 103 -14.67 10.02 1.79
N LEU A 104 -14.30 8.76 2.06
CA LEU A 104 -14.32 8.15 3.38
C LEU A 104 -12.95 8.32 4.06
N ARG A 105 -12.68 9.55 4.56
CA ARG A 105 -11.36 9.93 5.12
C ARG A 105 -10.93 9.07 6.29
N GLU A 106 -11.85 8.72 7.18
CA GLU A 106 -11.53 7.89 8.35
C GLU A 106 -11.06 6.49 7.96
N GLN A 107 -11.71 5.86 6.97
CA GLN A 107 -11.25 4.59 6.43
C GLN A 107 -9.86 4.70 5.84
N LEU A 108 -9.59 5.77 5.08
CA LEU A 108 -8.29 5.98 4.45
C LEU A 108 -7.17 6.10 5.48
N LEU A 109 -7.42 6.84 6.57
CA LEU A 109 -6.47 6.97 7.69
C LEU A 109 -6.25 5.63 8.39
N LYS A 110 -7.30 4.88 8.68
CA LYS A 110 -7.21 3.55 9.29
C LYS A 110 -6.49 2.55 8.38
N ALA A 111 -6.79 2.54 7.09
CA ALA A 111 -6.12 1.69 6.11
C ALA A 111 -4.60 1.98 6.02
N GLY A 112 -4.19 3.25 6.13
CA GLY A 112 -2.79 3.63 6.21
C GLY A 112 -2.12 3.15 7.50
N GLN A 113 -2.82 3.21 8.65
CA GLN A 113 -2.30 2.75 9.94
C GLN A 113 -2.12 1.22 10.00
N THR A 114 -2.93 0.47 9.27
CA THR A 114 -2.91 -1.00 9.24
C THR A 114 -2.09 -1.59 8.09
N ASN A 115 -1.34 -0.77 7.34
CA ASN A 115 -0.58 -1.19 6.16
C ASN A 115 -1.44 -1.80 5.03
N LEU A 116 -2.73 -1.59 5.04
CA LEU A 116 -3.62 -2.01 3.95
C LEU A 116 -3.42 -1.17 2.69
N SER A 117 -3.03 0.08 2.87
CA SER A 117 -2.68 1.02 1.80
C SER A 117 -1.20 1.40 1.88
N PRO A 118 -0.58 1.84 0.77
CA PRO A 118 0.78 2.35 0.81
C PRO A 118 0.90 3.46 1.84
N GLN A 119 1.88 3.38 2.71
CA GLN A 119 2.15 4.44 3.69
C GLN A 119 2.68 5.71 3.02
N PHE A 120 3.30 5.57 1.86
CA PHE A 120 3.95 6.65 1.13
C PHE A 120 3.47 6.69 -0.32
N ILE A 121 3.33 7.89 -0.84
CA ILE A 121 3.07 8.17 -2.25
C ILE A 121 4.19 9.02 -2.83
N GLN A 122 4.46 8.88 -4.11
CA GLN A 122 5.40 9.73 -4.82
C GLN A 122 4.65 10.87 -5.51
N VAL A 123 5.11 12.10 -5.26
CA VAL A 123 4.57 13.33 -5.84
C VAL A 123 5.69 14.04 -6.58
N PHE A 124 5.44 14.53 -7.79
CA PHE A 124 6.41 15.31 -8.54
C PHE A 124 6.17 16.80 -8.28
N VAL A 125 7.20 17.46 -7.76
CA VAL A 125 7.18 18.90 -7.51
C VAL A 125 8.11 19.58 -8.50
N SER A 126 7.61 20.59 -9.20
CA SER A 126 8.37 21.33 -10.20
C SER A 126 8.18 22.84 -10.05
N GLY A 127 9.00 23.62 -10.74
CA GLY A 127 8.91 25.07 -10.72
C GLY A 127 9.84 25.74 -9.72
N ARG A 128 9.35 26.79 -9.04
CA ARG A 128 10.18 27.64 -8.15
C ARG A 128 10.27 27.08 -6.73
N VAL A 129 10.72 25.84 -6.61
CA VAL A 129 11.09 25.18 -5.34
C VAL A 129 12.60 25.00 -5.25
N LEU A 130 13.13 24.77 -4.06
CA LEU A 130 14.59 24.62 -3.88
C LEU A 130 15.10 23.33 -4.54
N THR A 131 14.40 22.22 -4.35
CA THR A 131 14.72 20.89 -4.90
C THR A 131 13.56 20.36 -5.74
N PRO A 132 13.49 20.73 -7.04
CA PRO A 132 12.47 20.16 -7.93
C PRO A 132 12.76 18.68 -8.19
N GLY A 133 11.71 17.86 -8.27
CA GLY A 133 11.84 16.42 -8.52
C GLY A 133 10.73 15.59 -7.89
N GLY A 134 10.97 14.28 -7.84
CA GLY A 134 10.10 13.35 -7.13
C GLY A 134 10.32 13.44 -5.62
N VAL A 135 9.23 13.59 -4.88
CA VAL A 135 9.23 13.64 -3.40
C VAL A 135 8.32 12.54 -2.90
N THR A 136 8.83 11.75 -1.98
CA THR A 136 8.05 10.70 -1.30
C THR A 136 7.41 11.31 -0.06
N VAL A 137 6.08 11.27 0.00
CA VAL A 137 5.29 11.83 1.11
C VAL A 137 4.39 10.74 1.72
N PRO A 138 4.10 10.79 3.02
CA PRO A 138 3.10 9.93 3.62
C PRO A 138 1.74 10.09 2.93
N GLN A 139 0.98 9.01 2.84
CA GLN A 139 -0.38 9.08 2.30
C GLN A 139 -1.26 9.97 3.22
N GLY A 140 -2.06 10.83 2.61
CA GLY A 140 -2.83 11.85 3.35
C GLY A 140 -2.04 13.12 3.68
N SER A 141 -0.79 13.22 3.21
CA SER A 141 0.00 14.45 3.35
C SER A 141 -0.68 15.64 2.67
N SER A 142 -0.51 16.80 3.29
CA SER A 142 -0.97 18.06 2.71
C SER A 142 -0.02 18.55 1.61
N LEU A 143 -0.52 19.44 0.75
CA LEU A 143 0.29 20.12 -0.26
C LEU A 143 1.49 20.87 0.37
N ASN A 144 1.30 21.48 1.54
CA ASN A 144 2.36 22.16 2.26
C ASN A 144 3.48 21.22 2.70
N GLN A 145 3.15 20.00 3.14
CA GLN A 145 4.16 19.00 3.50
C GLN A 145 4.98 18.58 2.27
N ALA A 146 4.33 18.35 1.13
CA ALA A 146 5.02 18.02 -0.11
C ALA A 146 5.97 19.16 -0.56
N LEU A 147 5.51 20.41 -0.48
CA LEU A 147 6.33 21.57 -0.79
C LEU A 147 7.50 21.75 0.19
N SER A 148 7.28 21.51 1.49
CA SER A 148 8.34 21.58 2.50
C SER A 148 9.43 20.53 2.27
N LEU A 149 9.04 19.29 1.90
CA LEU A 149 9.98 18.24 1.55
C LEU A 149 10.75 18.52 0.26
N ALA A 150 10.16 19.30 -0.66
CA ALA A 150 10.88 19.84 -1.83
C ALA A 150 11.78 21.06 -1.49
N GLY A 151 12.07 21.28 -0.21
CA GLY A 151 12.90 22.39 0.27
C GLY A 151 12.17 23.72 0.40
N GLY A 152 10.86 23.75 0.20
CA GLY A 152 10.05 24.96 0.22
C GLY A 152 10.09 25.74 -1.10
N THR A 153 9.36 26.84 -1.13
CA THR A 153 9.30 27.73 -2.31
C THR A 153 10.38 28.79 -2.25
N LYS A 154 10.97 29.11 -3.41
CA LYS A 154 11.95 30.21 -3.53
C LYS A 154 11.33 31.60 -3.34
N LEU A 155 10.01 31.70 -3.43
CA LEU A 155 9.25 32.95 -3.28
C LEU A 155 8.28 32.81 -2.11
N LEU A 156 8.14 33.87 -1.31
CA LEU A 156 7.25 33.94 -0.17
C LEU A 156 5.75 33.97 -0.54
N LYS A 157 5.45 34.36 -1.78
CA LYS A 157 4.07 34.43 -2.31
C LYS A 157 4.05 33.91 -3.75
N GLY A 158 3.00 33.20 -4.10
CA GLY A 158 2.83 32.68 -5.45
C GLY A 158 1.57 31.85 -5.60
N LYS A 159 1.37 31.37 -6.81
CA LYS A 159 0.32 30.40 -7.11
C LYS A 159 0.96 29.01 -7.26
N VAL A 160 0.31 28.02 -6.69
CA VAL A 160 0.66 26.60 -6.83
C VAL A 160 -0.42 25.95 -7.66
N GLU A 161 -0.02 25.32 -8.75
CA GLU A 161 -0.89 24.51 -9.58
C GLU A 161 -0.77 23.07 -9.12
N PHE A 162 -1.89 22.48 -8.76
CA PHE A 162 -2.01 21.07 -8.45
C PHE A 162 -2.63 20.36 -9.65
N VAL A 163 -1.98 19.29 -10.10
CA VAL A 163 -2.44 18.48 -11.23
C VAL A 163 -2.51 17.03 -10.77
N ARG A 164 -3.67 16.42 -10.94
CA ARG A 164 -3.90 15.01 -10.67
C ARG A 164 -4.55 14.34 -11.87
N PHE A 165 -4.03 13.19 -12.24
CA PHE A 165 -4.66 12.32 -13.22
C PHE A 165 -5.61 11.38 -12.49
N THR A 166 -6.88 11.38 -12.87
CA THR A 166 -7.87 10.44 -12.35
C THR A 166 -7.70 9.08 -13.03
N ARG A 167 -8.29 8.02 -12.47
CA ARG A 167 -8.26 6.69 -13.09
C ARG A 167 -9.05 6.63 -14.39
N GLU A 168 -9.98 7.54 -14.58
CA GLU A 168 -10.80 7.70 -15.78
C GLU A 168 -10.04 8.44 -16.90
N GLY A 169 -8.80 8.88 -16.63
CA GLY A 169 -7.96 9.62 -17.60
C GLY A 169 -8.25 11.13 -17.62
N GLU A 170 -9.09 11.61 -16.73
CA GLU A 170 -9.34 13.04 -16.59
C GLU A 170 -8.23 13.74 -15.82
N VAL A 171 -8.04 15.03 -16.09
CA VAL A 171 -7.05 15.86 -15.41
C VAL A 171 -7.77 16.79 -14.44
N ASP A 172 -7.65 16.53 -13.14
CA ASP A 172 -8.07 17.48 -12.11
C ASP A 172 -6.96 18.52 -11.92
N ARG A 173 -7.25 19.75 -12.28
CA ARG A 173 -6.32 20.89 -12.20
C ARG A 173 -6.88 21.95 -11.29
N ARG A 174 -6.13 22.29 -10.24
CA ARG A 174 -6.51 23.30 -9.25
C ARG A 174 -5.41 24.31 -9.04
N LEU A 175 -5.77 25.58 -8.92
CA LEU A 175 -4.85 26.67 -8.68
C LEU A 175 -5.05 27.23 -7.27
N PHE A 176 -4.03 27.20 -6.46
CA PHE A 176 -4.06 27.69 -5.09
C PHE A 176 -3.12 28.88 -4.91
N SER A 177 -3.52 29.83 -4.07
CA SER A 177 -2.62 30.88 -3.58
C SER A 177 -1.80 30.33 -2.43
N TYR A 178 -0.49 30.21 -2.60
CA TYR A 178 0.41 29.70 -1.58
C TYR A 178 0.73 30.77 -0.54
N SER A 179 0.61 30.41 0.73
CA SER A 179 1.10 31.19 1.85
C SER A 179 1.73 30.23 2.88
N PRO A 180 3.00 30.39 3.26
CA PRO A 180 3.68 29.49 4.20
C PRO A 180 3.05 29.50 5.60
N ASN A 181 2.35 30.59 5.96
CA ASN A 181 1.77 30.78 7.29
C ASN A 181 0.27 30.42 7.37
N ALA A 182 -0.31 29.92 6.30
CA ALA A 182 -1.72 29.51 6.29
C ALA A 182 -1.87 28.12 6.91
N ALA A 183 -2.06 28.06 8.21
CA ALA A 183 -2.25 26.80 8.95
C ALA A 183 -3.50 26.01 8.52
N ASN A 184 -4.49 26.67 7.95
CA ASN A 184 -5.79 26.10 7.56
C ASN A 184 -6.16 26.41 6.10
N ALA A 185 -5.21 26.43 5.20
CA ALA A 185 -5.52 26.69 3.83
C ALA A 185 -6.36 25.55 3.21
N THR A 186 -7.36 25.89 2.43
CA THR A 186 -8.25 24.98 1.70
C THR A 186 -7.50 24.00 0.79
N TYR A 187 -6.24 24.27 0.48
CA TYR A 187 -5.34 23.40 -0.28
C TYR A 187 -4.52 22.42 0.58
N ALA A 188 -4.68 22.46 1.91
CA ALA A 188 -3.98 21.53 2.79
C ALA A 188 -4.39 20.07 2.55
N ASN A 189 -5.61 19.86 2.03
CA ASN A 189 -6.14 18.55 1.62
C ASN A 189 -6.88 18.71 0.28
N PRO A 190 -6.18 18.58 -0.84
CA PRO A 190 -6.81 18.58 -2.16
C PRO A 190 -7.66 17.33 -2.40
#